data_b6efd6ec1823a45c35c9ad0ec78e8bbe
#
_entry.id   b6efd6ec1823a45c35c9ad0ec78e8bbe
#
_cell.length_a   1.000
_cell.length_b   1.000
_cell.length_c   1.000
_cell.angle_alpha   90.00
_cell.angle_beta   90.00
_cell.angle_gamma   90.00
#
_symmetry.space_group_name_H-M   'P 1'
#
loop_
_entity.id
_entity.type
_entity.pdbx_description
1 polymer ?
#
loop_
_entity_poly.entity_id
_entity_poly.type
_entity_poly.pdbx_seq_one_letter_code
_entity_poly.pdbx_strand_id
1 'polypeptide(L)'
;MLTYRQLVTANLVLINHFLLIPDHKHKQNKNERRKYMNNSKQDILNNLIKEPFINQRILAAQTGHSLGIVNRSIKELISEGYLDEEIRPTEKTLREAKEKAPKNAIILAAGFGMRMVPINTETPKGLLEIKGERLIERTIRQLHEVGITEIYVVVGFMKEQYEYLIDKYGVHLVFNKDYAVKNNLYSLKQVLHKIGNTYIIPCDVWCRENPFSDREWYSWYMVGEEKSEESIFRVNRKKELVLTKGEEAGNRMIGIAYILKEDAGHLKEQAEKLFGKREYRQSFWEDALVWDGKMHLRPREVKGDLVHEINTLEELRELDHHSSQLNSDILSLIGDVLDCRTEEIVEIRALK
;
A
#
# COMPACT_ATOMS: atom_id res chain seq x y z
N MET A 1 21.83 -3.42 -24.17
CA MET A 1 20.49 -3.85 -23.73
C MET A 1 20.64 -4.58 -22.40
N LEU A 2 20.43 -3.88 -21.30
CA LEU A 2 20.33 -4.53 -19.99
C LEU A 2 18.91 -5.06 -19.88
N THR A 3 18.72 -6.37 -19.80
CA THR A 3 17.41 -6.97 -19.58
C THR A 3 16.86 -6.52 -18.23
N TYR A 4 15.53 -6.51 -18.05
CA TYR A 4 14.84 -6.23 -16.78
C TYR A 4 15.46 -7.01 -15.60
N ARG A 5 15.92 -8.25 -15.83
CA ARG A 5 16.75 -9.05 -14.90
C ARG A 5 18.01 -8.31 -14.43
N GLN A 6 18.65 -7.51 -15.27
CA GLN A 6 19.87 -6.76 -14.88
C GLN A 6 19.56 -5.49 -14.07
N LEU A 7 18.36 -4.89 -14.25
CA LEU A 7 17.87 -3.80 -13.40
C LEU A 7 17.40 -4.31 -12.03
N VAL A 8 16.76 -5.47 -11.97
CA VAL A 8 16.44 -6.18 -10.74
C VAL A 8 17.73 -6.67 -10.05
N THR A 9 18.74 -7.12 -10.83
CA THR A 9 20.05 -7.51 -10.30
C THR A 9 20.84 -6.30 -9.77
N ALA A 10 20.68 -5.12 -10.33
CA ALA A 10 21.26 -3.90 -9.78
C ALA A 10 20.61 -3.51 -8.43
N ASN A 11 19.30 -3.74 -8.27
CA ASN A 11 18.62 -3.62 -6.98
C ASN A 11 19.00 -4.77 -6.02
N LEU A 12 19.23 -5.99 -6.53
CA LEU A 12 19.77 -7.13 -5.77
C LEU A 12 21.23 -6.89 -5.29
N VAL A 13 22.03 -6.15 -6.02
CA VAL A 13 23.36 -5.71 -5.58
C VAL A 13 23.24 -4.72 -4.41
N LEU A 14 22.22 -3.88 -4.39
CA LEU A 14 21.91 -3.03 -3.22
C LEU A 14 21.46 -3.86 -2.01
N ILE A 15 20.67 -4.92 -2.22
CA ILE A 15 20.25 -5.84 -1.14
C ILE A 15 21.43 -6.66 -0.61
N ASN A 16 22.37 -7.09 -1.47
CA ASN A 16 23.61 -7.73 -1.02
C ASN A 16 24.51 -6.78 -0.20
N HIS A 17 24.39 -5.47 -0.42
CA HIS A 17 25.06 -4.48 0.44
C HIS A 17 24.41 -4.38 1.83
N PHE A 18 23.10 -4.67 1.97
CA PHE A 18 22.43 -4.81 3.26
C PHE A 18 22.93 -6.01 4.08
N LEU A 19 23.43 -7.05 3.42
CA LEU A 19 24.03 -8.21 4.09
C LEU A 19 25.46 -7.94 4.60
N LEU A 20 26.10 -6.82 4.20
CA LEU A 20 27.45 -6.41 4.60
C LEU A 20 27.46 -5.30 5.67
N ILE A 21 26.33 -4.91 6.25
CA ILE A 21 26.33 -4.05 7.42
C ILE A 21 26.93 -4.85 8.59
N PRO A 22 28.05 -4.41 9.22
CA PRO A 22 28.63 -5.11 10.35
C PRO A 22 27.60 -5.26 11.45
N ASP A 23 27.51 -6.47 11.96
CA ASP A 23 26.67 -6.88 13.08
C ASP A 23 26.95 -6.00 14.31
N HIS A 24 26.38 -4.80 14.33
CA HIS A 24 26.28 -4.04 15.56
C HIS A 24 25.27 -4.77 16.43
N LYS A 25 25.81 -5.69 17.25
CA LYS A 25 25.13 -6.32 18.38
C LYS A 25 24.50 -5.26 19.27
N HIS A 26 23.40 -4.65 18.81
CA HIS A 26 22.43 -4.10 19.75
C HIS A 26 21.84 -5.30 20.47
N LYS A 27 22.24 -5.49 21.72
CA LYS A 27 21.56 -6.38 22.66
C LYS A 27 20.08 -6.00 22.61
N GLN A 28 19.31 -6.72 21.78
CA GLN A 28 17.86 -6.65 21.83
C GLN A 28 17.46 -6.96 23.26
N ASN A 29 16.85 -5.98 23.89
CA ASN A 29 16.16 -6.16 25.15
C ASN A 29 15.05 -7.19 24.88
N LYS A 30 15.26 -8.45 25.29
CA LYS A 30 14.36 -9.59 25.02
C LYS A 30 12.93 -9.41 25.55
N ASN A 31 12.63 -8.27 26.21
CA ASN A 31 11.36 -8.00 26.89
C ASN A 31 10.38 -7.12 26.10
N GLU A 32 10.71 -6.62 24.92
CA GLU A 32 9.77 -5.85 24.11
C GLU A 32 9.27 -6.62 22.86
N ARG A 33 8.86 -7.87 23.01
CA ARG A 33 7.85 -8.40 22.11
C ARG A 33 6.55 -7.68 22.46
N ARG A 34 6.28 -6.50 21.89
CA ARG A 34 4.95 -5.90 21.91
C ARG A 34 3.97 -7.01 21.55
N LYS A 35 3.10 -7.37 22.48
CA LYS A 35 2.09 -8.40 22.27
C LYS A 35 1.00 -7.78 21.41
N TYR A 36 1.28 -7.67 20.12
CA TYR A 36 0.29 -7.17 19.18
C TYR A 36 -0.96 -8.04 19.25
N MET A 37 -2.10 -7.40 19.30
CA MET A 37 -3.38 -8.07 19.15
C MET A 37 -3.39 -8.81 17.80
N ASN A 38 -3.81 -10.08 17.77
CA ASN A 38 -3.85 -10.84 16.51
C ASN A 38 -5.05 -10.42 15.63
N ASN A 39 -5.02 -10.76 14.34
CA ASN A 39 -6.04 -10.37 13.38
C ASN A 39 -7.44 -10.78 13.82
N SER A 40 -7.62 -12.02 14.33
CA SER A 40 -8.94 -12.50 14.75
C SER A 40 -9.52 -11.68 15.91
N LYS A 41 -8.71 -11.24 16.87
CA LYS A 41 -9.19 -10.37 17.96
C LYS A 41 -9.64 -9.01 17.44
N GLN A 42 -8.91 -8.47 16.46
CA GLN A 42 -9.22 -7.16 15.87
C GLN A 42 -10.49 -7.18 15.04
N ASP A 43 -10.66 -8.22 14.22
CA ASP A 43 -11.86 -8.40 13.42
C ASP A 43 -13.08 -8.57 14.32
N ILE A 44 -12.94 -9.32 15.43
CA ILE A 44 -13.97 -9.48 16.44
C ILE A 44 -14.28 -8.13 17.11
N LEU A 45 -13.29 -7.35 17.55
CA LEU A 45 -13.52 -6.05 18.17
C LEU A 45 -14.15 -5.06 17.17
N ASN A 46 -13.67 -5.02 15.92
CA ASN A 46 -14.26 -4.17 14.89
C ASN A 46 -15.72 -4.49 14.63
N ASN A 47 -16.08 -5.78 14.63
CA ASN A 47 -17.46 -6.21 14.47
C ASN A 47 -18.29 -5.79 15.70
N LEU A 48 -17.84 -6.13 16.92
CA LEU A 48 -18.56 -5.85 18.15
C LEU A 48 -18.71 -4.36 18.50
N ILE A 49 -17.84 -3.50 17.98
CA ILE A 49 -18.00 -2.04 18.09
C ILE A 49 -19.12 -1.52 17.18
N LYS A 50 -19.33 -2.18 16.03
CA LYS A 50 -20.36 -1.80 15.04
C LYS A 50 -21.73 -2.38 15.38
N GLU A 51 -21.75 -3.64 15.81
CA GLU A 51 -22.95 -4.43 16.00
C GLU A 51 -22.93 -5.17 17.34
N PRO A 52 -24.06 -5.24 18.06
CA PRO A 52 -24.12 -5.97 19.32
C PRO A 52 -23.88 -7.46 19.11
N PHE A 53 -23.26 -8.10 20.10
CA PHE A 53 -23.06 -9.54 20.09
C PHE A 53 -24.41 -10.28 20.13
N ILE A 54 -24.61 -11.21 19.18
CA ILE A 54 -25.78 -12.08 19.13
C ILE A 54 -25.38 -13.48 19.60
N ASN A 55 -24.49 -14.14 18.87
CA ASN A 55 -23.87 -15.42 19.25
C ASN A 55 -22.59 -15.67 18.48
N GLN A 56 -21.79 -16.63 18.93
CA GLN A 56 -20.47 -16.92 18.34
C GLN A 56 -20.54 -17.45 16.90
N ARG A 57 -21.63 -18.10 16.47
CA ARG A 57 -21.77 -18.59 15.08
C ARG A 57 -22.00 -17.44 14.11
N ILE A 58 -22.83 -16.47 14.49
CA ILE A 58 -23.04 -15.26 13.70
C ILE A 58 -21.74 -14.46 13.62
N LEU A 59 -21.06 -14.23 14.74
CA LEU A 59 -19.78 -13.54 14.77
C LEU A 59 -18.71 -14.24 13.95
N ALA A 60 -18.67 -15.59 13.95
CA ALA A 60 -17.78 -16.37 13.10
C ALA A 60 -18.08 -16.16 11.61
N ALA A 61 -19.35 -16.14 11.21
CA ALA A 61 -19.75 -15.85 9.83
C ALA A 61 -19.41 -14.41 9.41
N GLN A 62 -19.64 -13.42 10.27
CA GLN A 62 -19.36 -12.01 10.01
C GLN A 62 -17.85 -11.70 9.92
N THR A 63 -17.03 -12.38 10.73
CA THR A 63 -15.58 -12.16 10.77
C THR A 63 -14.77 -13.08 9.87
N GLY A 64 -15.42 -14.09 9.26
CA GLY A 64 -14.74 -15.09 8.42
C GLY A 64 -13.84 -16.07 9.19
N HIS A 65 -13.89 -16.08 10.53
CA HIS A 65 -13.08 -16.96 11.37
C HIS A 65 -13.84 -18.25 11.76
N SER A 66 -13.08 -19.33 12.03
CA SER A 66 -13.69 -20.55 12.56
C SER A 66 -14.25 -20.32 13.97
N LEU A 67 -15.31 -21.07 14.34
CA LEU A 67 -15.94 -20.98 15.66
C LEU A 67 -14.94 -21.19 16.81
N GLY A 68 -13.96 -22.09 16.63
CA GLY A 68 -12.91 -22.34 17.63
C GLY A 68 -11.97 -21.13 17.82
N ILE A 69 -11.63 -20.43 16.73
CA ILE A 69 -10.83 -19.18 16.79
C ILE A 69 -11.64 -18.10 17.50
N VAL A 70 -12.90 -17.89 17.13
CA VAL A 70 -13.78 -16.91 17.77
C VAL A 70 -13.90 -17.14 19.26
N ASN A 71 -14.20 -18.39 19.68
CA ASN A 71 -14.35 -18.74 21.09
C ASN A 71 -13.05 -18.44 21.88
N ARG A 72 -11.90 -18.86 21.37
CA ARG A 72 -10.62 -18.57 22.02
C ARG A 72 -10.32 -17.07 22.08
N SER A 73 -10.53 -16.35 20.98
CA SER A 73 -10.27 -14.90 20.92
C SER A 73 -11.17 -14.12 21.88
N ILE A 74 -12.47 -14.47 22.01
CA ILE A 74 -13.37 -13.84 22.99
C ILE A 74 -12.86 -14.04 24.41
N LYS A 75 -12.49 -15.27 24.80
CA LYS A 75 -11.96 -15.54 26.14
C LYS A 75 -10.70 -14.74 26.43
N GLU A 76 -9.79 -14.65 25.46
CA GLU A 76 -8.58 -13.85 25.58
C GLU A 76 -8.90 -12.35 25.68
N LEU A 77 -9.83 -11.83 24.88
CA LEU A 77 -10.26 -10.41 24.93
C LEU A 77 -10.90 -10.05 26.25
N ILE A 78 -11.70 -10.93 26.85
CA ILE A 78 -12.26 -10.75 28.20
C ILE A 78 -11.13 -10.70 29.21
N SER A 79 -10.21 -11.68 29.20
CA SER A 79 -9.09 -11.75 30.13
C SER A 79 -8.12 -10.57 30.03
N GLU A 80 -8.03 -9.94 28.84
CA GLU A 80 -7.22 -8.76 28.55
C GLU A 80 -7.97 -7.44 28.82
N GLY A 81 -9.25 -7.52 29.21
CA GLY A 81 -10.10 -6.37 29.55
C GLY A 81 -10.58 -5.54 28.34
N TYR A 82 -10.58 -6.12 27.14
CA TYR A 82 -11.17 -5.51 25.94
C TYR A 82 -12.66 -5.76 25.82
N LEU A 83 -13.15 -6.88 26.34
CA LEU A 83 -14.57 -7.20 26.42
C LEU A 83 -14.97 -7.43 27.90
N ASP A 84 -16.20 -7.11 28.23
CA ASP A 84 -16.82 -7.50 29.50
C ASP A 84 -17.35 -8.97 29.45
N GLU A 85 -17.94 -9.45 30.55
CA GLU A 85 -18.45 -10.82 30.64
C GLU A 85 -19.66 -11.05 29.70
N GLU A 86 -20.38 -10.00 29.32
CA GLU A 86 -21.48 -10.01 28.36
C GLU A 86 -21.01 -9.82 26.90
N ILE A 87 -19.69 -9.88 26.65
CA ILE A 87 -19.06 -9.76 25.34
C ILE A 87 -19.29 -8.37 24.69
N ARG A 88 -19.40 -7.32 25.48
CA ARG A 88 -19.49 -5.93 25.02
C ARG A 88 -18.11 -5.26 25.07
N PRO A 89 -17.78 -4.39 24.09
CA PRO A 89 -16.56 -3.58 24.14
C PRO A 89 -16.50 -2.70 25.41
N THR A 90 -15.38 -2.77 26.12
CA THR A 90 -15.14 -1.95 27.32
C THR A 90 -14.73 -0.52 26.94
N GLU A 91 -14.73 0.39 27.91
CA GLU A 91 -14.20 1.76 27.72
C GLU A 91 -12.73 1.76 27.25
N LYS A 92 -11.93 0.81 27.73
CA LYS A 92 -10.56 0.59 27.24
C LYS A 92 -10.55 0.36 25.73
N THR A 93 -11.40 -0.52 25.24
CA THR A 93 -11.52 -0.85 23.81
C THR A 93 -11.92 0.37 22.99
N LEU A 94 -12.94 1.09 23.42
CA LEU A 94 -13.44 2.27 22.71
C LEU A 94 -12.38 3.40 22.67
N ARG A 95 -11.65 3.60 23.75
CA ARG A 95 -10.57 4.57 23.84
C ARG A 95 -9.42 4.20 22.89
N GLU A 96 -8.93 2.96 22.96
CA GLU A 96 -7.85 2.50 22.08
C GLU A 96 -8.25 2.53 20.60
N ALA A 97 -9.48 2.13 20.26
CA ALA A 97 -9.99 2.22 18.90
C ALA A 97 -9.96 3.66 18.36
N LYS A 98 -10.35 4.64 19.21
CA LYS A 98 -10.29 6.06 18.86
C LYS A 98 -8.87 6.60 18.75
N GLU A 99 -7.96 6.21 19.66
CA GLU A 99 -6.56 6.64 19.65
C GLU A 99 -5.81 6.13 18.40
N LYS A 100 -6.13 4.92 17.96
CA LYS A 100 -5.52 4.25 16.81
C LYS A 100 -6.28 4.46 15.50
N ALA A 101 -7.40 5.18 15.52
CA ALA A 101 -8.16 5.49 14.31
C ALA A 101 -7.30 6.25 13.29
N PRO A 102 -7.45 5.96 11.99
CA PRO A 102 -6.80 6.71 10.92
C PRO A 102 -7.15 8.20 11.01
N LYS A 103 -6.16 9.06 10.83
CA LYS A 103 -6.31 10.52 10.89
C LYS A 103 -6.19 11.16 9.53
N ASN A 104 -5.29 10.65 8.71
CA ASN A 104 -5.02 11.19 7.39
C ASN A 104 -4.56 10.09 6.43
N ALA A 105 -4.44 10.47 5.16
CA ALA A 105 -3.89 9.63 4.12
C ALA A 105 -2.86 10.39 3.27
N ILE A 106 -1.86 9.67 2.76
CA ILE A 106 -0.85 10.15 1.83
C ILE A 106 -0.97 9.33 0.55
N ILE A 107 -1.25 9.99 -0.58
CA ILE A 107 -1.29 9.37 -1.91
C ILE A 107 -0.02 9.77 -2.66
N LEU A 108 0.77 8.77 -3.07
CA LEU A 108 2.03 8.97 -3.81
C LEU A 108 1.74 8.98 -5.31
N ALA A 109 1.71 10.15 -5.93
CA ALA A 109 1.32 10.38 -7.33
C ALA A 109 2.36 11.18 -8.13
N ALA A 110 3.64 11.16 -7.73
CA ALA A 110 4.65 12.00 -8.34
C ALA A 110 5.38 11.37 -9.54
N GLY A 111 5.25 10.06 -9.76
CA GLY A 111 6.04 9.30 -10.74
C GLY A 111 5.62 9.51 -12.20
N PHE A 112 6.56 9.29 -13.12
CA PHE A 112 6.30 9.35 -14.58
C PHE A 112 5.41 8.24 -15.12
N GLY A 113 5.37 7.07 -14.48
CA GLY A 113 4.65 5.90 -15.02
C GLY A 113 5.21 5.39 -16.36
N MET A 114 6.53 5.31 -16.54
CA MET A 114 7.21 5.01 -17.81
C MET A 114 6.72 3.77 -18.55
N ARG A 115 6.18 2.79 -17.84
CA ARG A 115 5.60 1.56 -18.43
C ARG A 115 4.26 1.80 -19.13
N MET A 116 3.63 2.96 -18.89
CA MET A 116 2.36 3.38 -19.52
C MET A 116 2.56 4.27 -20.75
N VAL A 117 3.79 4.50 -21.23
CA VAL A 117 4.05 5.22 -22.47
C VAL A 117 3.36 4.48 -23.63
N PRO A 118 2.62 5.20 -24.52
CA PRO A 118 2.54 6.67 -24.63
C PRO A 118 1.40 7.32 -23.83
N ILE A 119 0.47 6.59 -23.24
CA ILE A 119 -0.73 7.13 -22.61
C ILE A 119 -0.40 8.16 -21.51
N ASN A 120 0.63 7.87 -20.71
CA ASN A 120 1.05 8.76 -19.64
C ASN A 120 1.66 10.09 -20.10
N THR A 121 1.91 10.27 -21.41
CA THR A 121 2.33 11.57 -21.96
C THR A 121 1.18 12.57 -22.06
N GLU A 122 -0.05 12.08 -22.03
CA GLU A 122 -1.28 12.90 -22.05
C GLU A 122 -1.95 12.96 -20.68
N THR A 123 -1.93 11.83 -19.94
CA THR A 123 -2.64 11.68 -18.66
C THR A 123 -1.74 11.01 -17.65
N PRO A 124 -1.44 11.66 -16.49
CA PRO A 124 -0.64 11.04 -15.46
C PRO A 124 -1.36 9.84 -14.85
N LYS A 125 -0.59 8.84 -14.41
CA LYS A 125 -1.07 7.52 -14.01
C LYS A 125 -2.24 7.54 -13.00
N GLY A 126 -2.19 8.42 -11.99
CA GLY A 126 -3.26 8.54 -11.00
C GLY A 126 -4.58 9.11 -11.55
N LEU A 127 -4.56 9.72 -12.75
CA LEU A 127 -5.74 10.27 -13.41
C LEU A 127 -6.32 9.34 -14.51
N LEU A 128 -5.73 8.16 -14.69
CA LEU A 128 -6.30 7.16 -15.59
C LEU A 128 -7.71 6.78 -15.15
N GLU A 129 -8.62 6.72 -16.11
CA GLU A 129 -10.01 6.36 -15.89
C GLU A 129 -10.21 4.86 -16.03
N ILE A 130 -10.80 4.24 -15.01
CA ILE A 130 -11.12 2.83 -14.98
C ILE A 130 -12.58 2.68 -14.55
N LYS A 131 -13.37 2.03 -15.40
CA LYS A 131 -14.81 1.83 -15.16
C LYS A 131 -15.55 3.13 -14.87
N GLY A 132 -15.18 4.22 -15.61
CA GLY A 132 -15.81 5.53 -15.54
C GLY A 132 -15.40 6.39 -14.34
N GLU A 133 -14.35 6.00 -13.58
CA GLU A 133 -13.87 6.77 -12.44
C GLU A 133 -12.31 6.84 -12.46
N ARG A 134 -11.75 8.04 -12.22
CA ARG A 134 -10.29 8.19 -12.13
C ARG A 134 -9.74 7.48 -10.89
N LEU A 135 -8.59 6.80 -11.03
CA LEU A 135 -7.97 6.03 -9.94
C LEU A 135 -7.84 6.82 -8.64
N ILE A 136 -7.30 8.03 -8.73
CA ILE A 136 -7.10 8.88 -7.55
C ILE A 136 -8.43 9.35 -6.94
N GLU A 137 -9.43 9.67 -7.79
CA GLU A 137 -10.76 10.10 -7.32
C GLU A 137 -11.47 8.97 -6.58
N ARG A 138 -11.37 7.74 -7.11
CA ARG A 138 -11.87 6.54 -6.44
C ARG A 138 -11.23 6.35 -5.07
N THR A 139 -9.91 6.45 -4.99
CA THR A 139 -9.18 6.34 -3.73
C THR A 139 -9.62 7.40 -2.72
N ILE A 140 -9.73 8.67 -3.15
CA ILE A 140 -10.18 9.78 -2.30
C ILE A 140 -11.63 9.54 -1.81
N ARG A 141 -12.54 9.13 -2.71
CA ARG A 141 -13.93 8.82 -2.34
C ARG A 141 -13.99 7.68 -1.30
N GLN A 142 -13.24 6.60 -1.51
CA GLN A 142 -13.16 5.48 -0.57
C GLN A 142 -12.62 5.91 0.81
N LEU A 143 -11.66 6.83 0.85
CA LEU A 143 -11.17 7.43 2.11
C LEU A 143 -12.25 8.29 2.79
N HIS A 144 -12.97 9.11 2.03
CA HIS A 144 -14.07 9.93 2.56
C HIS A 144 -15.22 9.07 3.12
N GLU A 145 -15.54 7.93 2.49
CA GLU A 145 -16.57 6.99 2.95
C GLU A 145 -16.30 6.46 4.38
N VAL A 146 -15.03 6.40 4.79
CA VAL A 146 -14.63 5.99 6.14
C VAL A 146 -14.23 7.17 7.03
N GLY A 147 -14.55 8.40 6.61
CA GLY A 147 -14.36 9.61 7.41
C GLY A 147 -12.95 10.20 7.39
N ILE A 148 -12.08 9.77 6.46
CA ILE A 148 -10.72 10.32 6.31
C ILE A 148 -10.76 11.43 5.28
N THR A 149 -10.68 12.68 5.76
CA THR A 149 -10.79 13.90 4.93
C THR A 149 -9.46 14.67 4.83
N GLU A 150 -8.51 14.47 5.74
CA GLU A 150 -7.17 15.06 5.65
C GLU A 150 -6.30 14.21 4.73
N ILE A 151 -6.24 14.58 3.45
CA ILE A 151 -5.56 13.80 2.39
C ILE A 151 -4.44 14.64 1.77
N TYR A 152 -3.22 14.11 1.76
CA TYR A 152 -2.05 14.68 1.11
C TYR A 152 -1.76 13.93 -0.18
N VAL A 153 -1.81 14.61 -1.32
CA VAL A 153 -1.45 14.04 -2.62
C VAL A 153 -0.08 14.57 -3.01
N VAL A 154 0.92 13.69 -3.02
CA VAL A 154 2.27 14.05 -3.42
C VAL A 154 2.38 13.93 -4.93
N VAL A 155 2.52 15.07 -5.61
CA VAL A 155 2.53 15.18 -7.07
C VAL A 155 3.92 15.57 -7.60
N GLY A 156 4.17 15.28 -8.87
CA GLY A 156 5.41 15.62 -9.56
C GLY A 156 5.17 15.82 -11.04
N PHE A 157 5.18 14.75 -11.81
CA PHE A 157 4.91 14.77 -13.25
C PHE A 157 3.49 15.27 -13.51
N MET A 158 3.33 16.24 -14.40
CA MET A 158 2.06 16.87 -14.79
C MET A 158 1.20 17.32 -13.58
N LYS A 159 1.86 17.86 -12.55
CA LYS A 159 1.20 18.26 -11.28
C LYS A 159 0.00 19.18 -11.48
N GLU A 160 -0.01 20.00 -12.54
CA GLU A 160 -1.08 20.95 -12.86
C GLU A 160 -2.40 20.22 -13.11
N GLN A 161 -2.35 19.01 -13.64
CA GLN A 161 -3.57 18.21 -13.90
C GLN A 161 -4.25 17.72 -12.63
N TYR A 162 -3.58 17.78 -11.48
CA TYR A 162 -4.15 17.40 -10.18
C TYR A 162 -4.76 18.56 -9.40
N GLU A 163 -4.58 19.83 -9.84
CA GLU A 163 -4.98 21.01 -9.07
C GLU A 163 -6.49 21.05 -8.78
N TYR A 164 -7.33 20.57 -9.69
CA TYR A 164 -8.78 20.51 -9.48
C TYR A 164 -9.22 19.66 -8.28
N LEU A 165 -8.35 18.74 -7.81
CA LEU A 165 -8.63 17.92 -6.63
C LEU A 165 -8.73 18.75 -5.35
N ILE A 166 -8.06 19.91 -5.30
CA ILE A 166 -8.14 20.85 -4.17
C ILE A 166 -9.58 21.32 -4.00
N ASP A 167 -10.15 21.86 -5.07
CA ASP A 167 -11.51 22.43 -5.04
C ASP A 167 -12.60 21.34 -4.93
N LYS A 168 -12.38 20.20 -5.62
CA LYS A 168 -13.39 19.13 -5.69
C LYS A 168 -13.45 18.28 -4.42
N TYR A 169 -12.30 18.03 -3.77
CA TYR A 169 -12.19 17.06 -2.68
C TYR A 169 -11.53 17.61 -1.40
N GLY A 170 -11.04 18.84 -1.41
CA GLY A 170 -10.37 19.46 -0.25
C GLY A 170 -9.01 18.84 0.08
N VAL A 171 -8.32 18.22 -0.88
CA VAL A 171 -7.02 17.61 -0.66
C VAL A 171 -5.88 18.63 -0.61
N HIS A 172 -4.76 18.27 0.00
CA HIS A 172 -3.54 19.05 0.02
C HIS A 172 -2.56 18.53 -1.03
N LEU A 173 -2.26 19.33 -2.07
CA LEU A 173 -1.21 18.97 -3.02
C LEU A 173 0.16 19.32 -2.47
N VAL A 174 1.09 18.36 -2.54
CA VAL A 174 2.48 18.52 -2.10
C VAL A 174 3.41 18.21 -3.27
N PHE A 175 4.18 19.19 -3.71
CA PHE A 175 5.06 19.02 -4.87
C PHE A 175 6.40 18.39 -4.50
N ASN A 176 6.71 17.25 -5.11
CA ASN A 176 8.03 16.64 -5.09
C ASN A 176 8.86 17.14 -6.28
N LYS A 177 9.74 18.12 -6.08
CA LYS A 177 10.60 18.67 -7.14
C LYS A 177 11.65 17.69 -7.67
N ASP A 178 11.95 16.65 -6.92
CA ASP A 178 12.95 15.63 -7.27
C ASP A 178 12.38 14.45 -8.05
N TYR A 179 11.09 14.49 -8.43
CA TYR A 179 10.34 13.37 -9.03
C TYR A 179 11.00 12.77 -10.28
N ALA A 180 11.74 13.57 -11.06
CA ALA A 180 12.38 13.15 -12.29
C ALA A 180 13.67 12.34 -12.08
N VAL A 181 14.28 12.44 -10.89
CA VAL A 181 15.63 11.87 -10.62
C VAL A 181 15.67 10.98 -9.39
N LYS A 182 14.56 10.88 -8.64
CA LYS A 182 14.46 10.11 -7.40
C LYS A 182 13.13 9.36 -7.36
N ASN A 183 13.13 8.19 -6.72
CA ASN A 183 11.94 7.36 -6.60
C ASN A 183 11.02 7.79 -5.44
N ASN A 184 9.96 7.03 -5.17
CA ASN A 184 8.85 7.38 -4.29
C ASN A 184 9.22 7.53 -2.80
N LEU A 185 10.37 7.00 -2.34
CA LEU A 185 10.92 7.31 -1.01
C LEU A 185 11.09 8.84 -0.82
N TYR A 186 11.50 9.54 -1.88
CA TYR A 186 11.65 11.00 -1.85
C TYR A 186 10.32 11.74 -2.01
N SER A 187 9.31 11.10 -2.55
CA SER A 187 7.92 11.60 -2.48
C SER A 187 7.42 11.54 -1.04
N LEU A 188 7.63 10.41 -0.35
CA LEU A 188 7.28 10.27 1.07
C LEU A 188 8.02 11.29 1.95
N LYS A 189 9.27 11.63 1.62
CA LYS A 189 10.07 12.63 2.34
C LYS A 189 9.35 13.97 2.48
N GLN A 190 8.62 14.43 1.46
CA GLN A 190 7.93 15.72 1.48
C GLN A 190 6.86 15.81 2.57
N VAL A 191 6.28 14.66 2.93
CA VAL A 191 5.16 14.52 3.87
C VAL A 191 5.49 13.65 5.08
N LEU A 192 6.77 13.32 5.29
CA LEU A 192 7.23 12.42 6.34
C LEU A 192 6.76 12.85 7.75
N HIS A 193 6.69 14.17 7.98
CA HIS A 193 6.23 14.76 9.25
C HIS A 193 4.73 14.51 9.53
N LYS A 194 3.93 14.18 8.51
CA LYS A 194 2.49 13.89 8.61
C LYS A 194 2.18 12.45 9.02
N ILE A 195 3.16 11.55 8.95
CA ILE A 195 2.95 10.13 9.25
C ILE A 195 2.68 9.93 10.75
N GLY A 196 1.57 9.30 11.04
CA GLY A 196 1.13 8.91 12.38
C GLY A 196 -0.37 8.66 12.42
N ASN A 197 -0.81 7.40 12.47
CA ASN A 197 -2.15 6.92 12.16
C ASN A 197 -2.55 7.28 10.72
N THR A 198 -1.69 6.91 9.76
CA THR A 198 -1.73 7.38 8.38
C THR A 198 -1.81 6.22 7.41
N TYR A 199 -2.69 6.30 6.42
CA TYR A 199 -2.61 5.46 5.22
C TYR A 199 -1.57 6.01 4.26
N ILE A 200 -0.72 5.13 3.70
CA ILE A 200 0.18 5.44 2.59
C ILE A 200 -0.30 4.61 1.40
N ILE A 201 -0.54 5.26 0.26
CA ILE A 201 -1.27 4.68 -0.86
C ILE A 201 -0.57 5.06 -2.17
N PRO A 202 -0.22 4.11 -3.06
CA PRO A 202 0.20 4.43 -4.41
C PRO A 202 -1.00 4.87 -5.25
N CYS A 203 -0.80 5.76 -6.23
CA CYS A 203 -1.89 6.32 -7.04
C CYS A 203 -2.39 5.39 -8.15
N ASP A 204 -1.75 4.26 -8.37
CA ASP A 204 -1.94 3.33 -9.48
C ASP A 204 -2.65 2.04 -9.08
N VAL A 205 -3.26 2.01 -7.92
CA VAL A 205 -4.00 0.84 -7.41
C VAL A 205 -5.50 1.08 -7.52
N TRP A 206 -6.19 0.14 -8.16
CA TRP A 206 -7.63 0.07 -8.20
C TRP A 206 -8.13 -1.02 -7.24
N CYS A 207 -8.98 -0.65 -6.27
CA CYS A 207 -9.60 -1.58 -5.35
C CYS A 207 -11.09 -1.75 -5.69
N ARG A 208 -11.54 -3.01 -5.85
CA ARG A 208 -12.96 -3.32 -6.13
C ARG A 208 -13.84 -2.86 -4.99
N GLU A 209 -13.46 -3.23 -3.77
CA GLU A 209 -14.11 -2.85 -2.53
C GLU A 209 -13.27 -1.81 -1.80
N ASN A 210 -13.86 -1.09 -0.86
CA ASN A 210 -13.14 -0.12 -0.04
C ASN A 210 -12.15 -0.83 0.89
N PRO A 211 -10.83 -0.65 0.71
CA PRO A 211 -9.82 -1.32 1.53
C PRO A 211 -9.56 -0.60 2.86
N PHE A 212 -10.13 0.59 3.04
CA PHE A 212 -9.89 1.46 4.19
C PHE A 212 -10.93 1.22 5.29
N SER A 213 -10.58 1.59 6.51
CA SER A 213 -11.44 1.46 7.70
C SER A 213 -11.36 2.71 8.55
N ASP A 214 -12.45 3.02 9.24
CA ASP A 214 -12.48 4.04 10.29
C ASP A 214 -11.75 3.60 11.59
N ARG A 215 -11.31 2.32 11.66
CA ARG A 215 -10.64 1.73 12.82
C ARG A 215 -9.51 0.81 12.36
N GLU A 216 -8.32 1.09 12.87
CA GLU A 216 -7.14 0.25 12.69
C GLU A 216 -6.46 -0.01 14.05
N TRP A 217 -5.92 -1.22 14.23
CA TRP A 217 -5.36 -1.63 15.53
C TRP A 217 -3.84 -1.81 15.50
N TYR A 218 -3.24 -1.91 14.30
CA TYR A 218 -1.82 -2.15 14.07
C TYR A 218 -1.37 -1.61 12.73
N SER A 219 -0.08 -1.40 12.59
CA SER A 219 0.53 -1.08 11.30
C SER A 219 0.60 -2.30 10.40
N TRP A 220 0.19 -2.13 9.14
CA TRP A 220 0.16 -3.21 8.18
C TRP A 220 0.55 -2.74 6.77
N TYR A 221 0.97 -3.71 5.94
CA TYR A 221 1.26 -3.54 4.52
C TYR A 221 0.47 -4.56 3.71
N MET A 222 -0.17 -4.11 2.62
CA MET A 222 -1.01 -4.94 1.78
C MET A 222 -0.18 -5.75 0.79
N VAL A 223 -0.47 -7.06 0.72
CA VAL A 223 0.15 -7.99 -0.21
C VAL A 223 -0.90 -8.88 -0.87
N GLY A 224 -0.67 -9.24 -2.13
CA GLY A 224 -1.50 -10.25 -2.82
C GLY A 224 -1.24 -11.66 -2.28
N GLU A 225 -2.26 -12.52 -2.35
CA GLU A 225 -2.09 -13.95 -2.08
C GLU A 225 -1.25 -14.63 -3.18
N GLU A 226 -1.27 -14.07 -4.39
CA GLU A 226 -0.53 -14.56 -5.54
C GLU A 226 0.98 -14.36 -5.34
N LYS A 227 1.74 -15.26 -5.96
CA LYS A 227 3.20 -15.16 -6.01
C LYS A 227 3.65 -14.37 -7.21
N SER A 228 4.72 -13.58 -7.02
CA SER A 228 5.39 -12.79 -8.05
C SER A 228 6.89 -13.02 -7.99
N GLU A 229 7.49 -13.28 -9.14
CA GLU A 229 8.95 -13.39 -9.27
C GLU A 229 9.65 -12.04 -9.05
N GLU A 230 8.92 -10.94 -9.19
CA GLU A 230 9.44 -9.59 -8.97
C GLU A 230 9.50 -9.23 -7.48
N SER A 231 8.75 -9.94 -6.63
CA SER A 231 8.70 -9.65 -5.20
C SER A 231 9.79 -10.38 -4.42
N ILE A 232 10.50 -9.62 -3.63
CA ILE A 232 11.54 -10.12 -2.73
C ILE A 232 11.03 -10.41 -1.31
N PHE A 233 9.73 -10.21 -1.04
CA PHE A 233 9.11 -10.48 0.24
C PHE A 233 8.07 -11.58 0.15
N ARG A 234 8.03 -12.42 1.16
CA ARG A 234 6.99 -13.44 1.32
C ARG A 234 6.41 -13.43 2.72
N VAL A 235 5.15 -13.81 2.83
CA VAL A 235 4.50 -14.05 4.11
C VAL A 235 4.93 -15.43 4.64
N ASN A 236 5.49 -15.46 5.84
CA ASN A 236 5.87 -16.69 6.50
C ASN A 236 4.72 -17.27 7.35
N ARG A 237 4.92 -18.47 7.94
CA ARG A 237 3.91 -19.13 8.80
C ARG A 237 3.56 -18.33 10.07
N LYS A 238 4.40 -17.39 10.48
CA LYS A 238 4.16 -16.52 11.63
C LYS A 238 3.42 -15.23 11.25
N LYS A 239 2.99 -15.11 9.99
CA LYS A 239 2.38 -13.88 9.43
C LYS A 239 3.31 -12.67 9.55
N GLU A 240 4.56 -12.87 9.15
CA GLU A 240 5.57 -11.82 9.01
C GLU A 240 6.01 -11.72 7.54
N LEU A 241 6.33 -10.53 7.08
CA LEU A 241 6.94 -10.29 5.77
C LEU A 241 8.46 -10.45 5.90
N VAL A 242 8.99 -11.49 5.29
CA VAL A 242 10.43 -11.81 5.32
C VAL A 242 10.97 -11.85 3.90
N LEU A 243 12.26 -11.57 3.75
CA LEU A 243 12.95 -11.68 2.46
C LEU A 243 12.86 -13.11 1.91
N THR A 244 12.65 -13.22 0.61
CA THR A 244 12.74 -14.49 -0.13
C THR A 244 14.20 -14.96 -0.16
N LYS A 245 14.39 -16.26 -0.41
CA LYS A 245 15.73 -16.85 -0.52
C LYS A 245 16.01 -17.26 -1.96
N GLY A 246 17.11 -16.77 -2.50
CA GLY A 246 17.50 -17.11 -3.87
C GLY A 246 16.46 -16.68 -4.90
N GLU A 247 16.01 -17.60 -5.76
CA GLU A 247 15.01 -17.39 -6.81
C GLU A 247 13.56 -17.67 -6.37
N GLU A 248 13.30 -17.77 -5.06
CA GLU A 248 11.95 -18.00 -4.53
C GLU A 248 11.03 -16.81 -4.85
N ALA A 249 9.85 -17.07 -5.44
CA ALA A 249 8.84 -16.04 -5.69
C ALA A 249 8.22 -15.54 -4.37
N GLY A 250 8.11 -14.22 -4.23
CA GLY A 250 7.49 -13.55 -3.09
C GLY A 250 5.99 -13.35 -3.26
N ASN A 251 5.34 -12.73 -2.28
CA ASN A 251 3.97 -12.26 -2.42
C ASN A 251 3.97 -10.93 -3.21
N ARG A 252 2.97 -10.74 -4.09
CA ARG A 252 2.82 -9.48 -4.82
C ARG A 252 2.69 -8.31 -3.83
N MET A 253 3.55 -7.31 -3.96
CA MET A 253 3.54 -6.09 -3.14
C MET A 253 2.55 -5.10 -3.73
N ILE A 254 1.55 -4.65 -2.94
CA ILE A 254 0.48 -3.75 -3.42
C ILE A 254 0.81 -2.27 -3.13
N GLY A 255 1.61 -2.00 -2.11
CA GLY A 255 2.01 -0.63 -1.77
C GLY A 255 1.06 0.13 -0.84
N ILE A 256 -0.16 -0.35 -0.58
CA ILE A 256 -1.06 0.25 0.42
C ILE A 256 -0.61 -0.19 1.81
N ALA A 257 -0.45 0.78 2.70
CA ALA A 257 -0.10 0.51 4.10
C ALA A 257 -0.83 1.43 5.06
N TYR A 258 -0.95 0.97 6.30
CA TYR A 258 -1.37 1.80 7.42
C TYR A 258 -0.26 1.84 8.47
N ILE A 259 0.09 3.05 8.92
CA ILE A 259 1.17 3.28 9.89
C ILE A 259 0.59 3.91 11.15
N LEU A 260 0.64 3.18 12.26
CA LEU A 260 0.30 3.71 13.58
C LEU A 260 1.30 4.80 14.01
N LYS A 261 0.82 5.75 14.81
CA LYS A 261 1.65 6.78 15.43
C LYS A 261 2.83 6.19 16.22
N GLU A 262 2.63 5.04 16.84
CA GLU A 262 3.65 4.33 17.64
C GLU A 262 4.82 3.82 16.78
N ASP A 263 4.54 3.41 15.54
CA ASP A 263 5.52 2.87 14.60
C ASP A 263 6.10 3.97 13.68
N ALA A 264 5.41 5.12 13.57
CA ALA A 264 5.80 6.23 12.70
C ALA A 264 7.19 6.79 13.03
N GLY A 265 7.57 6.83 14.31
CA GLY A 265 8.89 7.30 14.74
C GLY A 265 10.01 6.47 14.15
N HIS A 266 9.83 5.15 14.13
CA HIS A 266 10.83 4.22 13.59
C HIS A 266 10.94 4.31 12.08
N LEU A 267 9.79 4.36 11.37
CA LEU A 267 9.78 4.60 9.92
C LEU A 267 10.52 5.88 9.54
N LYS A 268 10.26 6.98 10.27
CA LYS A 268 10.94 8.27 10.04
C LYS A 268 12.45 8.16 10.23
N GLU A 269 12.89 7.52 11.31
CA GLU A 269 14.31 7.30 11.60
C GLU A 269 14.99 6.49 10.49
N GLN A 270 14.37 5.39 10.01
CA GLN A 270 14.93 4.59 8.93
C GLN A 270 14.94 5.37 7.61
N ALA A 271 13.87 6.07 7.26
CA ALA A 271 13.82 6.91 6.07
C ALA A 271 14.93 7.99 6.08
N GLU A 272 15.17 8.66 7.22
CA GLU A 272 16.24 9.65 7.36
C GLU A 272 17.63 9.05 7.12
N LYS A 273 17.88 7.79 7.52
CA LYS A 273 19.14 7.09 7.26
C LYS A 273 19.39 6.83 5.77
N LEU A 274 18.31 6.71 4.98
CA LEU A 274 18.38 6.46 3.54
C LEU A 274 18.54 7.77 2.75
N PHE A 275 17.97 8.88 3.26
CA PHE A 275 18.09 10.17 2.58
C PHE A 275 19.54 10.65 2.51
N GLY A 276 19.89 11.26 1.37
CA GLY A 276 21.23 11.81 1.17
C GLY A 276 22.28 10.80 0.72
N LYS A 277 22.07 9.52 0.83
CA LYS A 277 22.96 8.51 0.29
C LYS A 277 22.66 8.29 -1.19
N ARG A 278 23.70 8.38 -2.04
CA ARG A 278 23.56 8.32 -3.51
C ARG A 278 22.95 7.01 -4.00
N GLU A 279 23.26 5.91 -3.33
CA GLU A 279 22.78 4.56 -3.61
C GLU A 279 21.25 4.40 -3.44
N TYR A 280 20.62 5.21 -2.57
CA TYR A 280 19.18 5.13 -2.29
C TYR A 280 18.33 6.15 -3.07
N ARG A 281 18.86 6.80 -4.10
CA ARG A 281 18.08 7.74 -4.93
C ARG A 281 16.91 7.07 -5.65
N GLN A 282 17.07 5.79 -6.00
CA GLN A 282 16.06 4.99 -6.69
C GLN A 282 15.27 4.06 -5.75
N SER A 283 15.42 4.25 -4.43
CA SER A 283 14.74 3.44 -3.44
C SER A 283 13.24 3.73 -3.40
N PHE A 284 12.50 2.66 -3.16
CA PHE A 284 11.09 2.73 -2.80
C PHE A 284 10.94 3.08 -1.32
N TRP A 285 9.79 3.63 -0.96
CA TRP A 285 9.53 4.00 0.43
C TRP A 285 9.48 2.77 1.36
N GLU A 286 9.17 1.62 0.82
CA GLU A 286 9.17 0.31 1.49
C GLU A 286 10.55 -0.06 2.03
N ASP A 287 11.63 0.44 1.43
CA ASP A 287 12.99 0.21 1.91
C ASP A 287 13.19 0.76 3.34
N ALA A 288 12.45 1.80 3.69
CA ALA A 288 12.44 2.34 5.05
C ALA A 288 11.69 1.47 6.08
N LEU A 289 10.96 0.45 5.62
CA LEU A 289 10.28 -0.53 6.49
C LEU A 289 11.14 -1.78 6.74
N VAL A 290 12.27 -1.90 6.05
CA VAL A 290 13.07 -3.14 6.02
C VAL A 290 14.33 -2.98 6.85
N TRP A 291 14.48 -3.81 7.87
CA TRP A 291 15.72 -3.99 8.62
C TRP A 291 15.77 -5.41 9.19
N ASP A 292 16.96 -5.92 9.48
CA ASP A 292 17.19 -7.29 9.98
C ASP A 292 16.53 -8.38 9.09
N GLY A 293 16.48 -8.15 7.75
CA GLY A 293 15.94 -9.11 6.79
C GLY A 293 14.42 -9.29 6.83
N LYS A 294 13.70 -8.35 7.43
CA LYS A 294 12.24 -8.35 7.54
C LYS A 294 11.68 -6.97 7.22
N MET A 295 10.45 -6.95 6.72
CA MET A 295 9.61 -5.76 6.74
C MET A 295 8.87 -5.71 8.09
N HIS A 296 9.02 -4.61 8.81
CA HIS A 296 8.49 -4.47 10.17
C HIS A 296 7.05 -3.97 10.23
N LEU A 297 6.24 -4.42 9.26
CA LEU A 297 4.79 -4.29 9.26
C LEU A 297 4.16 -5.68 9.12
N ARG A 298 2.91 -5.81 9.55
CA ARG A 298 2.15 -7.05 9.35
C ARG A 298 1.63 -7.13 7.92
N PRO A 299 1.60 -8.31 7.30
CA PRO A 299 0.93 -8.48 6.02
C PRO A 299 -0.59 -8.39 6.20
N ARG A 300 -1.25 -7.62 5.33
CA ARG A 300 -2.68 -7.71 5.04
C ARG A 300 -2.82 -8.39 3.68
N GLU A 301 -3.13 -9.68 3.70
CA GLU A 301 -3.25 -10.49 2.48
C GLU A 301 -4.60 -10.22 1.81
N VAL A 302 -4.60 -10.01 0.49
CA VAL A 302 -5.79 -9.77 -0.32
C VAL A 302 -5.81 -10.68 -1.54
N LYS A 303 -7.01 -11.06 -1.99
CA LYS A 303 -7.20 -11.82 -3.23
C LYS A 303 -6.98 -10.91 -4.44
N GLY A 304 -6.39 -11.45 -5.51
CA GLY A 304 -6.00 -10.68 -6.67
C GLY A 304 -7.14 -10.04 -7.43
N ASP A 305 -8.34 -10.64 -7.39
CA ASP A 305 -9.52 -10.08 -8.02
C ASP A 305 -10.11 -8.84 -7.29
N LEU A 306 -9.66 -8.54 -6.09
CA LEU A 306 -10.10 -7.38 -5.30
C LEU A 306 -9.22 -6.15 -5.49
N VAL A 307 -7.95 -6.35 -5.87
CA VAL A 307 -6.97 -5.26 -5.96
C VAL A 307 -6.08 -5.43 -7.19
N HIS A 308 -6.07 -4.43 -8.05
CA HIS A 308 -5.29 -4.39 -9.29
C HIS A 308 -4.35 -3.19 -9.27
N GLU A 309 -3.08 -3.42 -9.54
CA GLU A 309 -2.10 -2.39 -9.82
C GLU A 309 -2.03 -2.20 -11.34
N ILE A 310 -2.11 -0.96 -11.81
CA ILE A 310 -2.14 -0.63 -13.24
C ILE A 310 -0.80 -0.05 -13.65
N ASN A 311 0.08 -0.88 -14.16
CA ASN A 311 1.43 -0.51 -14.57
C ASN A 311 1.61 -0.45 -16.08
N THR A 312 0.77 -1.18 -16.84
CA THR A 312 0.87 -1.34 -18.29
C THR A 312 -0.47 -1.13 -18.98
N LEU A 313 -0.41 -0.89 -20.30
CA LEU A 313 -1.61 -0.79 -21.14
C LEU A 313 -2.42 -2.12 -21.12
N GLU A 314 -1.73 -3.23 -21.02
CA GLU A 314 -2.33 -4.56 -20.97
C GLU A 314 -3.14 -4.75 -19.70
N GLU A 315 -2.59 -4.44 -18.53
CA GLU A 315 -3.29 -4.49 -17.25
C GLU A 315 -4.51 -3.54 -17.22
N LEU A 316 -4.41 -2.36 -17.85
CA LEU A 316 -5.55 -1.46 -18.02
C LEU A 316 -6.65 -2.12 -18.85
N ARG A 317 -6.31 -2.73 -20.00
CA ARG A 317 -7.27 -3.42 -20.88
C ARG A 317 -7.93 -4.61 -20.19
N GLU A 318 -7.17 -5.42 -19.47
CA GLU A 318 -7.70 -6.55 -18.72
C GLU A 318 -8.75 -6.13 -17.67
N LEU A 319 -8.53 -4.99 -17.03
CA LEU A 319 -9.44 -4.49 -16.01
C LEU A 319 -10.64 -3.72 -16.60
N ASP A 320 -10.42 -2.97 -17.68
CA ASP A 320 -11.45 -2.15 -18.34
C ASP A 320 -11.23 -2.06 -19.85
N HIS A 321 -11.90 -2.93 -20.60
CA HIS A 321 -11.86 -2.94 -22.07
C HIS A 321 -12.48 -1.69 -22.72
N HIS A 322 -13.18 -0.88 -21.97
CA HIS A 322 -13.89 0.35 -22.44
C HIS A 322 -13.25 1.63 -21.90
N SER A 323 -12.08 1.56 -21.32
CA SER A 323 -11.39 2.75 -20.81
C SER A 323 -11.15 3.76 -21.93
N SER A 324 -11.47 5.03 -21.66
CA SER A 324 -11.27 6.14 -22.61
C SER A 324 -9.81 6.30 -23.05
N GLN A 325 -8.85 5.92 -22.20
CA GLN A 325 -7.43 5.96 -22.52
C GLN A 325 -7.02 4.97 -23.63
N LEU A 326 -7.82 3.95 -23.90
CA LEU A 326 -7.57 3.01 -25.01
C LEU A 326 -7.82 3.65 -26.38
N ASN A 327 -8.51 4.79 -26.41
CA ASN A 327 -8.79 5.60 -27.62
C ASN A 327 -7.99 6.90 -27.63
N SER A 328 -6.81 6.94 -27.03
CA SER A 328 -5.96 8.13 -27.03
C SER A 328 -5.49 8.50 -28.44
N ASP A 329 -5.32 9.81 -28.70
CA ASP A 329 -4.88 10.31 -29.99
C ASP A 329 -3.53 9.70 -30.40
N ILE A 330 -2.62 9.47 -29.42
CA ILE A 330 -1.32 8.85 -29.67
C ILE A 330 -1.45 7.39 -30.09
N LEU A 331 -2.34 6.60 -29.46
CA LEU A 331 -2.56 5.20 -29.89
C LEU A 331 -3.17 5.15 -31.27
N SER A 332 -4.10 6.03 -31.58
CA SER A 332 -4.69 6.15 -32.92
C SER A 332 -3.63 6.49 -33.97
N LEU A 333 -2.75 7.46 -33.68
CA LEU A 333 -1.66 7.82 -34.58
C LEU A 333 -0.65 6.66 -34.79
N ILE A 334 -0.34 5.91 -33.74
CA ILE A 334 0.51 4.70 -33.86
C ILE A 334 -0.17 3.64 -34.73
N GLY A 335 -1.48 3.42 -34.54
CA GLY A 335 -2.27 2.52 -35.36
C GLY A 335 -2.24 2.90 -36.85
N ASP A 336 -2.44 4.18 -37.14
CA ASP A 336 -2.39 4.73 -38.51
C ASP A 336 -1.00 4.54 -39.15
N VAL A 337 0.08 4.79 -38.39
CA VAL A 337 1.46 4.60 -38.89
C VAL A 337 1.79 3.15 -39.13
N LEU A 338 1.27 2.24 -38.32
CA LEU A 338 1.52 0.79 -38.42
C LEU A 338 0.50 0.06 -39.31
N ASP A 339 -0.51 0.77 -39.83
CA ASP A 339 -1.64 0.21 -40.59
C ASP A 339 -2.34 -0.94 -39.80
N CYS A 340 -2.61 -0.69 -38.51
CA CYS A 340 -3.30 -1.63 -37.63
C CYS A 340 -4.32 -0.90 -36.73
N ARG A 341 -5.26 -1.66 -36.17
CA ARG A 341 -6.21 -1.10 -35.18
C ARG A 341 -5.56 -0.94 -33.81
N THR A 342 -6.00 0.02 -33.04
CA THR A 342 -5.47 0.28 -31.68
C THR A 342 -5.54 -0.95 -30.77
N GLU A 343 -6.57 -1.80 -30.95
CA GLU A 343 -6.74 -3.04 -30.18
C GLU A 343 -5.67 -4.11 -30.52
N GLU A 344 -5.05 -4.00 -31.70
CA GLU A 344 -3.99 -4.92 -32.18
C GLU A 344 -2.61 -4.53 -31.64
N ILE A 345 -2.46 -3.34 -31.04
CA ILE A 345 -1.23 -2.89 -30.39
C ILE A 345 -1.13 -3.58 -29.03
N VAL A 346 -0.38 -4.68 -28.95
CA VAL A 346 -0.26 -5.51 -27.75
C VAL A 346 0.65 -4.86 -26.71
N GLU A 347 1.80 -4.35 -27.13
CA GLU A 347 2.80 -3.77 -26.23
C GLU A 347 3.53 -2.59 -26.89
N ILE A 348 3.78 -1.54 -26.10
CA ILE A 348 4.61 -0.41 -26.49
C ILE A 348 5.73 -0.25 -25.47
N ARG A 349 6.97 -0.21 -25.97
CA ARG A 349 8.16 0.02 -25.13
C ARG A 349 8.89 1.27 -25.57
N ALA A 350 9.14 2.17 -24.64
CA ALA A 350 10.04 3.29 -24.89
C ALA A 350 11.47 2.77 -25.15
N LEU A 351 12.06 3.13 -26.27
CA LEU A 351 13.47 2.92 -26.51
C LEU A 351 14.27 3.92 -25.67
N LYS A 352 15.26 3.44 -24.93
CA LYS A 352 16.19 4.28 -24.15
C LYS A 352 17.25 4.87 -25.03
#